data_3f5b954b7386b972ddc18d66c51103e6
#
_entry.id   3f5b954b7386b972ddc18d66c51103e6
#
_cell.length_a   1.000
_cell.length_b   1.000
_cell.length_c   1.000
_cell.angle_alpha   90.00
_cell.angle_beta   90.00
_cell.angle_gamma   90.00
#
_symmetry.space_group_name_H-M   'P 1'
#
loop_
_entity.id
_entity.type
_entity.pdbx_description
1 polymer ?
#
loop_
_entity_poly.entity_id
_entity_poly.type
_entity_poly.pdbx_seq_one_letter_code
_entity_poly.pdbx_strand_id
1 'polypeptide(L)'
;MQVRLGTIIHAVAISALLLFGAAPALAGKTQNIVLIVSDGLRWQEIFTGADPTLLNEKEGGSWLAEGELRRRYWRPDADARRALLFPFLWGTVAKQGQIFGNQTKGSVARVTNGMAFSYPGYNEMSVGFPDPRINSNEFGPNPNVTVFEWLNKFDEFHGRVAIYGTWDVYDNIFNKARSGLAMQTGWTLPHKAHETPRDALLRELYETTTRFDEEDVSNSLLQVALLDYVKDEHPRVLFVGYGETDNWGHQGRYDLVLDSAHRFDHFVRQLWDTMQAMPQYHGTTTFIITTDHGRGSGLTEWKEHGVDEKGSENIWIGVLGPDTAPLGERTHVAPVTQAQIAATVAAFVGKDYSHEVPKAAPPVAGVLNIPRE
;
A
#
# COMPACT_ATOMS: atom_id res chain seq x y z
N MET A 1 -57.15 20.40 -76.61
CA MET A 1 -56.64 21.17 -75.43
C MET A 1 -56.48 20.17 -74.28
N GLN A 2 -55.31 19.58 -74.19
CA GLN A 2 -54.99 18.53 -73.16
C GLN A 2 -54.24 19.16 -72.02
N VAL A 3 -54.79 19.08 -70.81
CA VAL A 3 -54.16 19.52 -69.57
C VAL A 3 -53.43 18.30 -68.97
N ARG A 4 -52.11 18.42 -68.79
CA ARG A 4 -51.28 17.43 -68.05
C ARG A 4 -51.27 17.76 -66.59
N LEU A 5 -51.78 16.82 -65.78
CA LEU A 5 -51.56 16.84 -64.31
C LEU A 5 -50.12 16.34 -63.96
N GLY A 6 -49.37 17.15 -63.33
CA GLY A 6 -48.07 16.77 -62.78
C GLY A 6 -48.20 16.28 -61.32
N THR A 7 -47.80 15.03 -61.10
CA THR A 7 -47.78 14.41 -59.76
C THR A 7 -46.47 14.79 -59.02
N ILE A 8 -46.58 15.50 -57.88
CA ILE A 8 -45.48 15.83 -57.04
C ILE A 8 -45.35 14.72 -56.02
N ILE A 9 -44.20 13.97 -56.06
CA ILE A 9 -43.85 12.96 -55.07
C ILE A 9 -43.03 13.63 -54.00
N HIS A 10 -43.59 13.73 -52.78
CA HIS A 10 -42.85 14.18 -51.62
C HIS A 10 -42.06 12.98 -51.00
N ALA A 11 -40.72 13.00 -51.08
CA ALA A 11 -39.90 12.06 -50.42
C ALA A 11 -39.74 12.50 -48.93
N VAL A 12 -40.30 11.75 -47.98
CA VAL A 12 -40.11 11.92 -46.56
C VAL A 12 -38.85 11.16 -46.19
N ALA A 13 -37.76 11.90 -45.90
CA ALA A 13 -36.54 11.33 -45.35
C ALA A 13 -36.74 11.06 -43.84
N ILE A 14 -36.87 9.79 -43.45
CA ILE A 14 -36.87 9.37 -42.04
C ILE A 14 -35.42 9.27 -41.59
N SER A 15 -34.94 10.28 -40.85
CA SER A 15 -33.64 10.23 -40.15
C SER A 15 -33.79 9.35 -38.90
N ALA A 16 -33.33 8.10 -38.99
CA ALA A 16 -33.16 7.25 -37.81
C ALA A 16 -32.00 7.77 -36.93
N LEU A 17 -32.32 8.45 -35.83
CA LEU A 17 -31.36 8.73 -34.78
C LEU A 17 -31.01 7.41 -34.10
N LEU A 18 -29.82 6.87 -34.40
CA LEU A 18 -29.20 5.79 -33.62
C LEU A 18 -28.75 6.40 -32.28
N LEU A 19 -29.59 6.27 -31.26
CA LEU A 19 -29.16 6.45 -29.86
C LEU A 19 -28.21 5.28 -29.54
N PHE A 20 -26.92 5.52 -29.68
CA PHE A 20 -25.93 4.70 -29.00
C PHE A 20 -26.11 4.92 -27.49
N GLY A 21 -26.92 4.09 -26.89
CA GLY A 21 -26.91 3.95 -25.43
C GLY A 21 -25.53 3.46 -25.04
N ALA A 22 -24.73 4.30 -24.37
CA ALA A 22 -23.51 3.84 -23.69
C ALA A 22 -23.93 2.72 -22.75
N ALA A 23 -23.48 1.49 -23.02
CA ALA A 23 -23.62 0.40 -22.06
C ALA A 23 -23.02 0.86 -20.75
N PRO A 24 -23.66 0.65 -19.57
CA PRO A 24 -23.06 1.01 -18.32
C PRO A 24 -21.75 0.23 -18.20
N ALA A 25 -20.63 0.93 -18.08
CA ALA A 25 -19.35 0.32 -17.75
C ALA A 25 -19.60 -0.59 -16.54
N LEU A 26 -19.20 -1.86 -16.60
CA LEU A 26 -19.32 -2.78 -15.49
C LEU A 26 -18.48 -2.20 -14.34
N ALA A 27 -19.14 -1.60 -13.34
CA ALA A 27 -18.50 -1.09 -12.15
C ALA A 27 -17.73 -2.24 -11.48
N GLY A 28 -16.48 -2.00 -11.12
CA GLY A 28 -15.69 -2.96 -10.36
C GLY A 28 -16.41 -3.34 -9.07
N LYS A 29 -16.09 -4.52 -8.52
CA LYS A 29 -16.62 -4.99 -7.23
C LYS A 29 -15.97 -4.26 -6.06
N THR A 30 -14.78 -3.74 -6.24
CA THR A 30 -14.03 -3.01 -5.22
C THR A 30 -14.74 -1.70 -4.87
N GLN A 31 -15.13 -1.57 -3.63
CA GLN A 31 -15.72 -0.36 -3.06
C GLN A 31 -14.82 0.25 -1.99
N ASN A 32 -13.92 -0.54 -1.44
CA ASN A 32 -13.01 -0.15 -0.37
C ASN A 32 -11.59 -0.50 -0.76
N ILE A 33 -10.64 0.40 -0.51
CA ILE A 33 -9.23 0.22 -0.85
C ILE A 33 -8.34 0.50 0.35
N VAL A 34 -7.39 -0.38 0.61
CA VAL A 34 -6.39 -0.22 1.68
C VAL A 34 -5.00 -0.30 1.06
N LEU A 35 -4.22 0.75 1.21
CA LEU A 35 -2.79 0.75 0.92
C LEU A 35 -2.03 0.52 2.22
N ILE A 36 -1.26 -0.57 2.29
CA ILE A 36 -0.51 -0.99 3.48
C ILE A 36 0.97 -1.00 3.14
N VAL A 37 1.76 -0.32 3.96
CA VAL A 37 3.20 -0.16 3.74
C VAL A 37 3.97 -0.66 4.96
N SER A 38 5.01 -1.46 4.73
CA SER A 38 6.06 -1.77 5.72
C SER A 38 7.31 -1.02 5.33
N ASP A 39 7.73 -0.05 6.13
CA ASP A 39 8.88 0.81 5.85
C ASP A 39 10.15 -0.02 5.69
N GLY A 40 10.92 0.24 4.63
CA GLY A 40 12.22 -0.34 4.38
C GLY A 40 12.28 -1.88 4.27
N LEU A 41 11.16 -2.58 4.11
CA LEU A 41 11.13 -4.05 4.03
C LEU A 41 11.63 -4.52 2.67
N ARG A 42 12.80 -5.16 2.66
CA ARG A 42 13.49 -5.56 1.43
C ARG A 42 12.74 -6.63 0.64
N TRP A 43 12.82 -6.53 -0.69
CA TRP A 43 12.28 -7.55 -1.59
C TRP A 43 12.93 -8.95 -1.37
N GLN A 44 14.17 -9.00 -0.89
CA GLN A 44 14.89 -10.25 -0.62
C GLN A 44 14.13 -11.08 0.42
N GLU A 45 13.75 -10.51 1.56
CA GLU A 45 12.99 -11.22 2.58
C GLU A 45 11.64 -11.67 2.05
N ILE A 46 10.98 -10.85 1.23
CA ILE A 46 9.69 -11.20 0.63
C ILE A 46 9.80 -12.45 -0.25
N PHE A 47 10.80 -12.51 -1.12
CA PHE A 47 10.89 -13.57 -2.14
C PHE A 47 11.77 -14.75 -1.77
N THR A 48 12.68 -14.59 -0.80
CA THR A 48 13.59 -15.66 -0.40
C THR A 48 13.53 -16.03 1.09
N GLY A 49 12.77 -15.26 1.88
CA GLY A 49 12.73 -15.41 3.34
C GLY A 49 14.02 -14.93 3.99
N ALA A 50 14.27 -15.36 5.22
CA ALA A 50 15.43 -14.93 5.99
C ALA A 50 16.77 -15.18 5.28
N ASP A 51 17.66 -14.19 5.25
CA ASP A 51 19.00 -14.32 4.69
C ASP A 51 19.89 -15.17 5.62
N PRO A 52 20.44 -16.30 5.14
CA PRO A 52 21.24 -17.20 5.98
C PRO A 52 22.54 -16.56 6.50
N THR A 53 23.06 -15.55 5.80
CA THR A 53 24.31 -14.89 6.16
C THR A 53 24.14 -13.92 7.32
N LEU A 54 22.90 -13.46 7.56
CA LEU A 54 22.54 -12.52 8.63
C LEU A 54 21.94 -13.20 9.87
N LEU A 55 21.78 -14.53 9.89
CA LEU A 55 21.20 -15.27 11.02
C LEU A 55 22.23 -15.52 12.15
N ASN A 56 22.99 -14.49 12.53
CA ASN A 56 24.01 -14.57 13.58
C ASN A 56 24.24 -13.20 14.23
N GLU A 57 24.98 -13.20 15.34
CA GLU A 57 25.30 -11.98 16.07
C GLU A 57 26.23 -11.03 15.29
N LYS A 58 27.24 -11.58 14.62
CA LYS A 58 28.30 -10.78 13.98
C LYS A 58 27.81 -9.94 12.82
N GLU A 59 27.09 -10.56 11.88
CA GLU A 59 26.65 -9.90 10.64
C GLU A 59 25.21 -9.36 10.77
N GLY A 60 24.35 -10.06 11.51
CA GLY A 60 22.95 -9.67 11.69
C GLY A 60 22.63 -8.95 12.99
N GLY A 61 23.63 -8.75 13.88
CA GLY A 61 23.42 -8.08 15.17
C GLY A 61 22.40 -8.76 16.08
N SER A 62 22.14 -10.06 15.86
CA SER A 62 21.11 -10.78 16.58
C SER A 62 21.48 -10.99 18.05
N TRP A 63 20.55 -10.69 18.95
CA TRP A 63 20.65 -11.06 20.36
C TRP A 63 20.10 -12.46 20.66
N LEU A 64 19.32 -13.00 19.74
CA LEU A 64 18.90 -14.39 19.82
C LEU A 64 20.05 -15.30 19.42
N ALA A 65 20.20 -16.42 20.10
CA ALA A 65 21.15 -17.46 19.70
C ALA A 65 20.85 -17.93 18.27
N GLU A 66 21.89 -18.13 17.45
CA GLU A 66 21.77 -18.53 16.05
C GLU A 66 20.84 -19.74 15.84
N GLY A 67 20.96 -20.76 16.70
CA GLY A 67 20.11 -21.95 16.62
C GLY A 67 18.62 -21.64 16.85
N GLU A 68 18.28 -20.69 17.69
CA GLU A 68 16.93 -20.23 17.93
C GLU A 68 16.39 -19.46 16.72
N LEU A 69 17.16 -18.53 16.19
CA LEU A 69 16.80 -17.72 15.03
C LEU A 69 16.60 -18.60 13.80
N ARG A 70 17.50 -19.57 13.57
CA ARG A 70 17.35 -20.54 12.49
C ARG A 70 16.11 -21.42 12.67
N ARG A 71 15.81 -21.87 13.86
CA ARG A 71 14.60 -22.66 14.13
C ARG A 71 13.33 -21.87 13.76
N ARG A 72 13.28 -20.58 14.06
CA ARG A 72 12.13 -19.72 13.80
C ARG A 72 11.97 -19.40 12.32
N TYR A 73 13.04 -19.00 11.63
CA TYR A 73 12.93 -18.36 10.32
C TYR A 73 13.67 -19.08 9.19
N TRP A 74 14.50 -20.08 9.49
CA TRP A 74 15.29 -20.74 8.46
C TRP A 74 14.66 -22.04 7.95
N ARG A 75 14.66 -22.18 6.62
CA ARG A 75 14.43 -23.44 5.89
C ARG A 75 15.39 -23.49 4.70
N PRO A 76 15.90 -24.69 4.28
CA PRO A 76 16.80 -24.79 3.13
C PRO A 76 16.16 -24.33 1.83
N ASP A 77 14.92 -24.71 1.62
CA ASP A 77 14.14 -24.29 0.45
C ASP A 77 13.63 -22.84 0.61
N ALA A 78 13.85 -22.00 -0.42
CA ALA A 78 13.50 -20.59 -0.39
C ALA A 78 11.98 -20.36 -0.34
N ASP A 79 11.20 -21.19 -1.04
CA ASP A 79 9.73 -21.06 -1.04
C ASP A 79 9.15 -21.42 0.33
N ALA A 80 9.68 -22.47 0.96
CA ALA A 80 9.32 -22.84 2.33
C ALA A 80 9.75 -21.73 3.34
N ARG A 81 10.90 -21.13 3.13
CA ARG A 81 11.44 -20.08 4.02
C ARG A 81 10.64 -18.79 3.94
N ARG A 82 10.32 -18.31 2.72
CA ARG A 82 9.47 -17.11 2.53
C ARG A 82 8.03 -17.33 3.02
N ALA A 83 7.47 -18.54 2.82
CA ALA A 83 6.14 -18.87 3.34
C ALA A 83 6.10 -19.01 4.87
N LEU A 84 7.23 -19.33 5.50
CA LEU A 84 7.36 -19.32 6.96
C LEU A 84 7.39 -17.90 7.51
N LEU A 85 8.09 -16.99 6.83
CA LEU A 85 8.22 -15.59 7.26
C LEU A 85 6.93 -14.80 6.96
N PHE A 86 6.31 -15.04 5.80
CA PHE A 86 5.10 -14.34 5.33
C PHE A 86 3.97 -15.34 4.98
N PRO A 87 3.36 -15.99 5.98
CA PRO A 87 2.34 -17.01 5.73
C PRO A 87 1.07 -16.48 5.05
N PHE A 88 0.64 -15.26 5.31
CA PHE A 88 -0.52 -14.67 4.65
C PHE A 88 -0.20 -14.23 3.22
N LEU A 89 0.93 -13.57 3.01
CA LEU A 89 1.36 -13.13 1.68
C LEU A 89 1.47 -14.31 0.71
N TRP A 90 2.14 -15.41 1.14
CA TRP A 90 2.33 -16.59 0.28
C TRP A 90 1.18 -17.59 0.34
N GLY A 91 0.46 -17.65 1.45
CA GLY A 91 -0.70 -18.54 1.62
C GLY A 91 -2.00 -18.02 1.01
N THR A 92 -2.18 -16.70 0.97
CA THR A 92 -3.42 -16.05 0.53
C THR A 92 -3.18 -15.10 -0.64
N VAL A 93 -2.35 -14.05 -0.48
CA VAL A 93 -2.16 -13.03 -1.52
C VAL A 93 -1.60 -13.64 -2.80
N ALA A 94 -0.57 -14.48 -2.71
CA ALA A 94 -0.01 -15.17 -3.87
C ALA A 94 -0.98 -16.14 -4.54
N LYS A 95 -2.01 -16.62 -3.85
CA LYS A 95 -2.96 -17.59 -4.42
C LYS A 95 -4.22 -16.93 -4.98
N GLN A 96 -4.61 -15.79 -4.45
CA GLN A 96 -5.88 -15.13 -4.78
C GLN A 96 -5.68 -13.76 -5.44
N GLY A 97 -4.44 -13.29 -5.54
CA GLY A 97 -4.07 -12.00 -6.08
C GLY A 97 -2.79 -12.05 -6.90
N GLN A 98 -1.96 -11.02 -6.79
CA GLN A 98 -0.71 -10.89 -7.55
C GLN A 98 0.39 -10.30 -6.68
N ILE A 99 1.65 -10.72 -6.91
CA ILE A 99 2.84 -10.17 -6.26
C ILE A 99 3.90 -9.86 -7.31
N PHE A 100 4.41 -8.62 -7.30
CA PHE A 100 5.45 -8.10 -8.20
C PHE A 100 6.72 -7.79 -7.41
N GLY A 101 7.89 -7.85 -8.06
CA GLY A 101 9.15 -7.41 -7.50
C GLY A 101 10.23 -8.48 -7.37
N ASN A 102 9.94 -9.75 -7.76
CA ASN A 102 10.97 -10.78 -7.77
C ASN A 102 11.92 -10.60 -8.96
N GLN A 103 13.01 -9.89 -8.72
CA GLN A 103 14.01 -9.60 -9.76
C GLN A 103 14.64 -10.87 -10.33
N THR A 104 14.80 -11.92 -9.51
CA THR A 104 15.39 -13.19 -9.97
C THR A 104 14.52 -13.92 -10.97
N LYS A 105 13.24 -13.55 -11.05
CA LYS A 105 12.25 -14.11 -11.98
C LYS A 105 11.77 -13.09 -13.03
N GLY A 106 12.56 -12.03 -13.26
CA GLY A 106 12.23 -11.02 -14.28
C GLY A 106 10.98 -10.19 -13.98
N SER A 107 10.72 -9.94 -12.69
CA SER A 107 9.68 -9.02 -12.24
C SER A 107 10.35 -7.91 -11.42
N VAL A 108 10.44 -6.72 -11.97
CA VAL A 108 11.07 -5.56 -11.32
C VAL A 108 9.99 -4.62 -10.80
N ALA A 109 10.07 -4.27 -9.52
CA ALA A 109 9.33 -3.17 -8.93
C ALA A 109 10.32 -2.20 -8.29
N ARG A 110 10.16 -0.88 -8.48
CA ARG A 110 11.14 0.10 -7.99
C ARG A 110 10.55 1.48 -7.76
N VAL A 111 11.21 2.23 -6.88
CA VAL A 111 11.02 3.69 -6.77
C VAL A 111 11.63 4.41 -7.96
N THR A 112 11.14 5.59 -8.31
CA THR A 112 11.66 6.41 -9.41
C THR A 112 12.09 7.80 -8.93
N ASN A 113 11.99 8.10 -7.64
CA ASN A 113 12.37 9.39 -7.06
C ASN A 113 13.90 9.63 -7.02
N GLY A 114 14.71 8.60 -7.21
CA GLY A 114 16.18 8.69 -7.21
C GLY A 114 16.79 8.91 -5.83
N MET A 115 15.98 8.87 -4.77
CA MET A 115 16.42 9.11 -3.39
C MET A 115 16.34 7.86 -2.53
N ALA A 116 15.34 7.00 -2.79
CA ALA A 116 15.13 5.69 -2.15
C ALA A 116 15.21 5.74 -0.61
N PHE A 117 14.47 6.69 -0.03
CA PHE A 117 14.20 6.79 1.41
C PHE A 117 12.77 7.29 1.66
N SER A 118 12.33 7.33 2.93
CA SER A 118 10.94 7.31 3.34
C SER A 118 10.08 8.45 2.78
N TYR A 119 10.32 9.72 3.10
CA TYR A 119 9.42 10.78 2.66
C TYR A 119 9.26 10.85 1.13
N PRO A 120 10.34 10.86 0.31
CA PRO A 120 10.23 10.79 -1.15
C PRO A 120 9.49 9.56 -1.66
N GLY A 121 9.67 8.39 -1.01
CA GLY A 121 8.95 7.16 -1.33
C GLY A 121 7.45 7.28 -1.06
N TYR A 122 7.07 7.69 0.15
CA TYR A 122 5.66 7.95 0.50
C TYR A 122 5.01 9.02 -0.36
N ASN A 123 5.74 10.09 -0.72
CA ASN A 123 5.25 11.06 -1.68
C ASN A 123 4.99 10.41 -3.03
N GLU A 124 5.99 9.72 -3.61
CA GLU A 124 5.85 9.12 -4.94
C GLU A 124 4.64 8.19 -5.04
N MET A 125 4.46 7.28 -4.04
CA MET A 125 3.33 6.36 -4.05
C MET A 125 1.97 7.03 -3.86
N SER A 126 1.92 8.16 -3.16
CA SER A 126 0.65 8.84 -2.85
C SER A 126 0.26 9.91 -3.85
N VAL A 127 1.20 10.46 -4.64
CA VAL A 127 0.93 11.49 -5.65
C VAL A 127 1.11 11.02 -7.09
N GLY A 128 1.70 9.83 -7.28
CA GLY A 128 1.87 9.20 -8.61
C GLY A 128 3.06 9.70 -9.42
N PHE A 129 3.98 10.46 -8.84
CA PHE A 129 5.18 10.96 -9.51
C PHE A 129 6.28 11.31 -8.49
N PRO A 130 7.57 11.22 -8.88
CA PRO A 130 8.66 11.73 -8.06
C PRO A 130 8.67 13.26 -8.03
N ASP A 131 8.96 13.85 -6.87
CA ASP A 131 9.14 15.30 -6.72
C ASP A 131 10.50 15.61 -6.12
N PRO A 132 11.47 16.15 -6.91
CA PRO A 132 12.83 16.40 -6.44
C PRO A 132 12.93 17.48 -5.35
N ARG A 133 11.86 18.24 -5.08
CA ARG A 133 11.83 19.18 -3.98
C ARG A 133 11.75 18.48 -2.63
N ILE A 134 11.13 17.30 -2.59
CA ILE A 134 11.00 16.47 -1.38
C ILE A 134 12.24 15.58 -1.30
N ASN A 135 13.25 16.06 -0.58
CA ASN A 135 14.59 15.50 -0.53
C ASN A 135 15.13 15.31 0.90
N SER A 136 14.25 15.28 1.88
CA SER A 136 14.57 15.05 3.29
C SER A 136 13.35 14.45 4.00
N ASN A 137 13.58 13.63 5.02
CA ASN A 137 12.54 13.18 5.94
C ASN A 137 12.02 14.31 6.83
N GLU A 138 12.82 15.36 7.02
CA GLU A 138 12.44 16.60 7.74
C GLU A 138 11.71 17.61 6.85
N PHE A 139 11.31 17.20 5.62
CA PHE A 139 10.57 18.11 4.75
C PHE A 139 9.24 18.50 5.40
N GLY A 140 8.90 19.79 5.35
CA GLY A 140 7.63 20.28 5.92
C GLY A 140 6.39 19.72 5.19
N PRO A 141 5.21 20.33 5.38
CA PRO A 141 3.98 19.82 4.79
C PRO A 141 4.07 19.65 3.27
N ASN A 142 3.68 18.49 2.78
CA ASN A 142 3.73 18.12 1.36
C ASN A 142 2.97 19.14 0.49
N PRO A 143 3.62 19.81 -0.48
CA PRO A 143 2.96 20.74 -1.38
C PRO A 143 2.02 20.04 -2.38
N ASN A 144 2.22 18.75 -2.62
CA ASN A 144 1.44 17.97 -3.57
C ASN A 144 0.14 17.45 -2.92
N VAL A 145 -0.94 17.42 -3.70
CA VAL A 145 -2.20 16.80 -3.30
C VAL A 145 -2.09 15.31 -3.50
N THR A 146 -2.23 14.54 -2.41
CA THR A 146 -2.18 13.08 -2.48
C THR A 146 -3.47 12.50 -3.05
N VAL A 147 -3.42 11.26 -3.55
CA VAL A 147 -4.62 10.53 -4.02
C VAL A 147 -5.66 10.40 -2.90
N PHE A 148 -5.23 10.30 -1.65
CA PHE A 148 -6.11 10.22 -0.47
C PHE A 148 -6.86 11.55 -0.24
N GLU A 149 -6.14 12.67 -0.26
CA GLU A 149 -6.74 14.00 -0.19
C GLU A 149 -7.68 14.27 -1.37
N TRP A 150 -7.30 13.83 -2.57
CA TRP A 150 -8.11 13.98 -3.77
C TRP A 150 -9.40 13.14 -3.71
N LEU A 151 -9.29 11.86 -3.30
CA LEU A 151 -10.46 11.00 -3.13
C LEU A 151 -11.42 11.53 -2.06
N ASN A 152 -10.92 12.13 -0.98
CA ASN A 152 -11.78 12.72 0.06
C ASN A 152 -12.66 13.88 -0.44
N LYS A 153 -12.41 14.44 -1.63
CA LYS A 153 -13.25 15.48 -2.23
C LYS A 153 -14.54 14.94 -2.89
N PHE A 154 -14.62 13.63 -3.15
CA PHE A 154 -15.83 13.03 -3.71
C PHE A 154 -16.82 12.68 -2.61
N ASP A 155 -18.11 13.00 -2.81
CA ASP A 155 -19.16 12.79 -1.80
C ASP A 155 -19.19 11.37 -1.23
N GLU A 156 -18.95 10.37 -2.07
CA GLU A 156 -18.93 8.96 -1.68
C GLU A 156 -17.78 8.56 -0.76
N PHE A 157 -16.67 9.33 -0.75
CA PHE A 157 -15.49 9.09 0.10
C PHE A 157 -15.30 10.16 1.19
N HIS A 158 -16.03 11.27 1.11
CA HIS A 158 -15.89 12.38 2.05
C HIS A 158 -16.07 11.93 3.50
N GLY A 159 -15.05 12.20 4.33
CA GLY A 159 -15.02 11.76 5.72
C GLY A 159 -14.78 10.25 5.91
N ARG A 160 -14.51 9.49 4.83
CA ARG A 160 -14.24 8.05 4.86
C ARG A 160 -12.86 7.68 4.34
N VAL A 161 -11.97 8.66 4.30
CA VAL A 161 -10.54 8.49 3.97
C VAL A 161 -9.74 8.70 5.23
N ALA A 162 -8.87 7.74 5.57
CA ALA A 162 -8.09 7.82 6.80
C ALA A 162 -6.62 7.40 6.58
N ILE A 163 -5.75 7.94 7.42
CA ILE A 163 -4.32 7.66 7.47
C ILE A 163 -3.97 7.15 8.86
N TYR A 164 -3.38 5.96 8.94
CA TYR A 164 -2.88 5.36 10.16
C TYR A 164 -1.41 5.02 9.97
N GLY A 165 -0.54 5.59 10.77
CA GLY A 165 0.90 5.38 10.62
C GLY A 165 1.66 5.45 11.93
N THR A 166 2.72 4.64 12.03
CA THR A 166 3.54 4.62 13.24
C THR A 166 4.36 5.91 13.39
N TRP A 167 4.76 6.52 12.30
CA TRP A 167 5.64 7.69 12.27
C TRP A 167 4.84 9.00 12.27
N ASP A 168 5.23 9.98 13.06
CA ASP A 168 4.51 11.27 13.16
C ASP A 168 4.69 12.16 11.92
N VAL A 169 5.76 11.96 11.12
CA VAL A 169 6.01 12.67 9.85
C VAL A 169 4.93 12.40 8.80
N TYR A 170 4.11 11.38 8.96
CA TYR A 170 2.92 11.21 8.11
C TYR A 170 1.97 12.41 8.15
N ASP A 171 1.95 13.19 9.24
CA ASP A 171 1.21 14.45 9.32
C ASP A 171 1.67 15.45 8.24
N ASN A 172 2.98 15.47 7.92
CA ASN A 172 3.56 16.26 6.86
C ASN A 172 3.37 15.62 5.47
N ILE A 173 3.60 14.31 5.34
CA ILE A 173 3.48 13.58 4.08
C ILE A 173 2.07 13.71 3.49
N PHE A 174 1.03 13.58 4.32
CA PHE A 174 -0.37 13.71 3.90
C PHE A 174 -0.95 15.12 4.15
N ASN A 175 -0.11 16.07 4.54
CA ASN A 175 -0.45 17.47 4.81
C ASN A 175 -1.75 17.59 5.62
N LYS A 176 -1.70 17.11 6.86
CA LYS A 176 -2.85 17.02 7.78
C LYS A 176 -3.67 18.31 7.85
N ALA A 177 -2.98 19.45 7.91
CA ALA A 177 -3.64 20.77 8.02
C ALA A 177 -4.47 21.11 6.78
N ARG A 178 -4.02 20.75 5.57
CA ARG A 178 -4.70 21.03 4.31
C ARG A 178 -5.71 19.94 3.95
N SER A 179 -5.34 18.69 4.12
CA SER A 179 -6.12 17.55 3.63
C SER A 179 -7.43 17.33 4.39
N GLY A 180 -7.47 17.70 5.67
CA GLY A 180 -8.62 17.44 6.55
C GLY A 180 -8.94 15.96 6.75
N LEU A 181 -7.99 15.05 6.47
CA LEU A 181 -8.16 13.61 6.62
C LEU A 181 -8.19 13.21 8.11
N ALA A 182 -8.92 12.16 8.42
CA ALA A 182 -8.80 11.49 9.72
C ALA A 182 -7.41 10.84 9.80
N MET A 183 -6.59 11.25 10.77
CA MET A 183 -5.21 10.79 10.88
C MET A 183 -4.87 10.41 12.32
N GLN A 184 -4.25 9.25 12.47
CA GLN A 184 -3.54 8.83 13.67
C GLN A 184 -2.11 8.46 13.30
N THR A 185 -1.14 9.18 13.86
CA THR A 185 0.26 9.14 13.48
C THR A 185 1.13 9.27 14.72
N GLY A 186 2.25 8.55 14.76
CA GLY A 186 3.16 8.56 15.90
C GLY A 186 2.46 8.24 17.23
N TRP A 187 2.92 8.85 18.29
CA TRP A 187 2.42 8.66 19.65
C TRP A 187 1.13 9.42 19.99
N THR A 188 0.47 10.03 18.99
CA THR A 188 -0.74 10.83 19.22
C THR A 188 -2.00 10.02 18.97
N LEU A 189 -2.77 9.76 20.00
CA LEU A 189 -4.12 9.19 19.89
C LEU A 189 -5.15 10.30 19.72
N PRO A 190 -6.10 10.20 18.76
CA PRO A 190 -7.24 11.10 18.69
C PRO A 190 -8.07 11.06 19.98
N HIS A 191 -8.48 12.22 20.46
CA HIS A 191 -9.34 12.30 21.62
C HIS A 191 -10.79 11.93 21.24
N LYS A 192 -11.37 10.95 21.95
CA LYS A 192 -12.78 10.57 21.80
C LYS A 192 -13.63 11.29 22.84
N ALA A 193 -14.75 11.85 22.43
CA ALA A 193 -15.68 12.53 23.36
C ALA A 193 -16.28 11.55 24.39
N HIS A 194 -16.40 10.27 24.02
CA HIS A 194 -16.88 9.20 24.89
C HIS A 194 -15.91 8.03 24.76
N GLU A 195 -15.07 7.84 25.76
CA GLU A 195 -14.12 6.73 25.81
C GLU A 195 -14.77 5.48 26.38
N THR A 196 -14.58 4.37 25.70
CA THR A 196 -14.87 3.04 26.24
C THR A 196 -13.75 2.59 27.16
N PRO A 197 -13.95 1.55 28.01
CA PRO A 197 -12.84 0.96 28.79
C PRO A 197 -11.66 0.50 27.92
N ARG A 198 -11.92 0.10 26.67
CA ARG A 198 -10.88 -0.29 25.72
C ARG A 198 -10.09 0.91 25.22
N ASP A 199 -10.74 2.04 24.95
CA ASP A 199 -10.05 3.28 24.57
C ASP A 199 -9.18 3.80 25.72
N ALA A 200 -9.66 3.73 26.95
CA ALA A 200 -8.89 4.11 28.13
C ALA A 200 -7.65 3.22 28.33
N LEU A 201 -7.80 1.90 28.14
CA LEU A 201 -6.66 0.97 28.19
C LEU A 201 -5.63 1.27 27.08
N LEU A 202 -6.10 1.52 25.86
CA LEU A 202 -5.20 1.85 24.75
C LEU A 202 -4.43 3.15 25.03
N ARG A 203 -5.10 4.16 25.57
CA ARG A 203 -4.45 5.41 26.00
C ARG A 203 -3.40 5.16 27.06
N GLU A 204 -3.74 4.39 28.11
CA GLU A 204 -2.78 4.01 29.16
C GLU A 204 -1.55 3.32 28.56
N LEU A 205 -1.74 2.41 27.59
CA LEU A 205 -0.61 1.76 26.91
C LEU A 205 0.25 2.75 26.12
N TYR A 206 -0.34 3.69 25.41
CA TYR A 206 0.42 4.74 24.69
C TYR A 206 1.22 5.64 25.65
N GLU A 207 0.66 5.95 26.83
CA GLU A 207 1.30 6.81 27.83
C GLU A 207 2.40 6.11 28.63
N THR A 208 2.26 4.79 28.84
CA THR A 208 3.14 4.02 29.73
C THR A 208 4.15 3.12 29.05
N THR A 209 3.99 2.88 27.73
CA THR A 209 4.96 2.10 26.95
C THR A 209 6.29 2.85 26.85
N THR A 210 7.38 2.16 27.19
CA THR A 210 8.73 2.70 26.95
C THR A 210 8.93 2.89 25.45
N ARG A 211 9.23 4.10 25.05
CA ARG A 211 9.46 4.43 23.64
C ARG A 211 10.83 3.94 23.22
N PHE A 212 10.89 3.14 22.18
CA PHE A 212 12.14 2.78 21.50
C PHE A 212 12.55 3.87 20.51
N ASP A 213 11.59 4.69 20.07
CA ASP A 213 11.73 5.84 19.20
C ASP A 213 10.75 6.95 19.64
N GLU A 214 11.15 8.22 19.53
CA GLU A 214 10.33 9.36 19.95
C GLU A 214 9.27 9.73 18.89
N GLU A 215 9.51 9.41 17.62
CA GLU A 215 8.65 9.73 16.50
C GLU A 215 7.73 8.56 16.13
N ASP A 216 8.22 7.31 16.31
CA ASP A 216 7.51 6.09 15.93
C ASP A 216 6.87 5.38 17.11
N VAL A 217 5.55 5.18 17.03
CA VAL A 217 4.84 4.25 17.92
C VAL A 217 5.02 2.81 17.44
N SER A 218 5.01 1.85 18.38
CA SER A 218 5.11 0.44 17.99
C SER A 218 3.96 0.01 17.06
N ASN A 219 4.30 -0.84 16.09
CA ASN A 219 3.33 -1.42 15.15
C ASN A 219 2.13 -2.07 15.85
N SER A 220 2.36 -2.70 17.01
CA SER A 220 1.33 -3.40 17.78
C SER A 220 0.28 -2.45 18.36
N LEU A 221 0.71 -1.30 18.87
CA LEU A 221 -0.19 -0.28 19.40
C LEU A 221 -1.02 0.35 18.28
N LEU A 222 -0.36 0.71 17.17
CA LEU A 222 -1.05 1.20 15.98
C LEU A 222 -2.10 0.20 15.48
N GLN A 223 -1.75 -1.10 15.43
CA GLN A 223 -2.65 -2.14 14.95
C GLN A 223 -3.94 -2.22 15.80
N VAL A 224 -3.84 -2.10 17.11
CA VAL A 224 -5.02 -2.10 17.99
C VAL A 224 -5.92 -0.90 17.69
N ALA A 225 -5.33 0.30 17.62
CA ALA A 225 -6.05 1.52 17.30
C ALA A 225 -6.72 1.46 15.91
N LEU A 226 -6.00 0.94 14.92
CA LEU A 226 -6.50 0.77 13.56
C LEU A 226 -7.70 -0.16 13.48
N LEU A 227 -7.64 -1.33 14.14
CA LEU A 227 -8.74 -2.31 14.13
C LEU A 227 -9.99 -1.76 14.81
N ASP A 228 -9.84 -0.98 15.88
CA ASP A 228 -10.96 -0.33 16.54
C ASP A 228 -11.55 0.74 15.63
N TYR A 229 -10.73 1.59 15.01
CA TYR A 229 -11.19 2.60 14.05
C TYR A 229 -11.96 2.00 12.86
N VAL A 230 -11.43 0.93 12.25
CA VAL A 230 -12.10 0.25 11.12
C VAL A 230 -13.48 -0.28 11.51
N LYS A 231 -13.64 -0.77 12.74
CA LYS A 231 -14.93 -1.28 13.26
C LYS A 231 -15.92 -0.16 13.58
N ASP A 232 -15.42 0.98 14.07
CA ASP A 232 -16.25 2.08 14.55
C ASP A 232 -16.62 3.05 13.42
N GLU A 233 -15.63 3.44 12.58
CA GLU A 233 -15.77 4.56 11.63
C GLU A 233 -15.94 4.11 10.17
N HIS A 234 -15.71 2.85 9.87
CA HIS A 234 -15.93 2.25 8.55
C HIS A 234 -15.29 3.01 7.37
N PRO A 235 -13.95 3.27 7.37
CA PRO A 235 -13.29 3.96 6.27
C PRO A 235 -13.43 3.18 4.95
N ARG A 236 -13.53 3.91 3.82
CA ARG A 236 -13.56 3.31 2.47
C ARG A 236 -12.21 3.35 1.78
N VAL A 237 -11.39 4.34 2.10
CA VAL A 237 -10.03 4.50 1.60
C VAL A 237 -9.11 4.64 2.79
N LEU A 238 -8.15 3.74 2.92
CA LEU A 238 -7.29 3.67 4.09
C LEU A 238 -5.82 3.56 3.67
N PHE A 239 -4.96 4.37 4.28
CA PHE A 239 -3.51 4.17 4.28
C PHE A 239 -3.09 3.64 5.65
N VAL A 240 -2.17 2.66 5.64
CA VAL A 240 -1.56 2.11 6.86
C VAL A 240 -0.05 2.02 6.67
N GLY A 241 0.72 2.69 7.52
CA GLY A 241 2.19 2.65 7.51
C GLY A 241 2.75 2.03 8.80
N TYR A 242 3.59 1.01 8.66
CA TYR A 242 4.30 0.33 9.76
C TYR A 242 5.80 0.55 9.64
N GLY A 243 6.46 1.11 10.66
CA GLY A 243 7.86 1.56 10.65
C GLY A 243 8.89 0.56 11.16
N GLU A 244 8.50 -0.43 11.99
CA GLU A 244 9.48 -1.23 12.75
C GLU A 244 10.51 -1.99 11.91
N THR A 245 10.20 -2.39 10.67
CA THR A 245 11.17 -3.09 9.80
C THR A 245 12.34 -2.18 9.42
N ASP A 246 12.08 -0.89 9.23
CA ASP A 246 13.10 0.12 8.96
C ASP A 246 13.89 0.45 10.21
N ASN A 247 13.22 0.74 11.33
CA ASN A 247 13.83 1.08 12.60
C ASN A 247 14.83 0.00 13.06
N TRP A 248 14.44 -1.27 13.01
CA TRP A 248 15.32 -2.38 13.37
C TRP A 248 16.42 -2.62 12.34
N GLY A 249 16.17 -2.29 11.07
CA GLY A 249 17.22 -2.25 10.04
C GLY A 249 18.33 -1.29 10.42
N HIS A 250 18.03 -0.03 10.71
CA HIS A 250 18.98 0.99 11.16
C HIS A 250 19.69 0.63 12.47
N GLN A 251 18.99 -0.05 13.37
CA GLN A 251 19.60 -0.55 14.61
C GLN A 251 20.52 -1.77 14.38
N GLY A 252 20.58 -2.28 13.14
CA GLY A 252 21.36 -3.46 12.80
C GLY A 252 20.89 -4.74 13.52
N ARG A 253 19.59 -4.86 13.80
CA ARG A 253 18.95 -5.95 14.53
C ARG A 253 18.14 -6.83 13.59
N TYR A 254 18.82 -7.68 12.83
CA TYR A 254 18.17 -8.55 11.85
C TYR A 254 17.15 -9.53 12.46
N ASP A 255 17.39 -9.97 13.69
CA ASP A 255 16.41 -10.78 14.44
C ASP A 255 15.08 -10.04 14.66
N LEU A 256 15.14 -8.73 14.94
CA LEU A 256 13.94 -7.91 15.08
C LEU A 256 13.35 -7.48 13.74
N VAL A 257 14.16 -7.28 12.70
CA VAL A 257 13.65 -7.12 11.32
C VAL A 257 12.79 -8.32 10.91
N LEU A 258 13.26 -9.55 11.17
CA LEU A 258 12.51 -10.76 10.85
C LEU A 258 11.24 -10.90 11.71
N ASP A 259 11.31 -10.59 13.00
CA ASP A 259 10.13 -10.64 13.87
C ASP A 259 9.09 -9.60 13.45
N SER A 260 9.52 -8.35 13.17
CA SER A 260 8.63 -7.28 12.69
C SER A 260 8.03 -7.59 11.32
N ALA A 261 8.79 -8.16 10.39
CA ALA A 261 8.31 -8.59 9.08
C ALA A 261 7.25 -9.71 9.21
N HIS A 262 7.47 -10.68 10.10
CA HIS A 262 6.50 -11.74 10.38
C HIS A 262 5.23 -11.19 11.03
N ARG A 263 5.36 -10.23 11.96
CA ARG A 263 4.22 -9.56 12.60
C ARG A 263 3.47 -8.66 11.62
N PHE A 264 4.17 -7.98 10.72
CA PHE A 264 3.55 -7.23 9.64
C PHE A 264 2.60 -8.11 8.82
N ASP A 265 3.07 -9.27 8.36
CA ASP A 265 2.23 -10.24 7.63
C ASP A 265 1.00 -10.68 8.46
N HIS A 266 1.20 -10.90 9.77
CA HIS A 266 0.11 -11.21 10.69
C HIS A 266 -0.89 -10.04 10.82
N PHE A 267 -0.42 -8.80 10.90
CA PHE A 267 -1.28 -7.61 11.01
C PHE A 267 -2.08 -7.38 9.73
N VAL A 268 -1.46 -7.56 8.57
CA VAL A 268 -2.16 -7.51 7.28
C VAL A 268 -3.26 -8.57 7.23
N ARG A 269 -2.98 -9.80 7.63
CA ARG A 269 -3.98 -10.86 7.74
C ARG A 269 -5.10 -10.48 8.71
N GLN A 270 -4.77 -10.00 9.90
CA GLN A 270 -5.75 -9.64 10.92
C GLN A 270 -6.69 -8.52 10.43
N LEU A 271 -6.16 -7.51 9.74
CA LEU A 271 -6.94 -6.45 9.13
C LEU A 271 -7.85 -7.01 8.03
N TRP A 272 -7.31 -7.86 7.14
CA TRP A 272 -8.09 -8.54 6.11
C TRP A 272 -9.24 -9.34 6.71
N ASP A 273 -8.95 -10.23 7.64
CA ASP A 273 -9.95 -11.10 8.28
C ASP A 273 -11.02 -10.27 9.00
N THR A 274 -10.63 -9.18 9.67
CA THR A 274 -11.56 -8.24 10.32
C THR A 274 -12.49 -7.60 9.30
N MET A 275 -11.96 -7.05 8.22
CA MET A 275 -12.77 -6.41 7.18
C MET A 275 -13.65 -7.44 6.44
N GLN A 276 -13.14 -8.64 6.12
CA GLN A 276 -13.96 -9.67 5.49
C GLN A 276 -15.08 -10.23 6.38
N ALA A 277 -14.98 -10.09 7.70
CA ALA A 277 -16.05 -10.44 8.62
C ALA A 277 -17.17 -9.37 8.72
N MET A 278 -16.96 -8.18 8.16
CA MET A 278 -17.90 -7.04 8.23
C MET A 278 -18.68 -6.90 6.91
N PRO A 279 -20.04 -6.83 6.94
CA PRO A 279 -20.86 -6.84 5.72
C PRO A 279 -20.50 -5.77 4.70
N GLN A 280 -20.10 -4.55 5.14
CA GLN A 280 -19.76 -3.43 4.25
C GLN A 280 -18.43 -3.61 3.52
N TYR A 281 -17.58 -4.55 3.96
CA TYR A 281 -16.27 -4.83 3.38
C TYR A 281 -16.17 -6.18 2.69
N HIS A 282 -17.04 -7.11 3.07
CA HIS A 282 -17.01 -8.50 2.60
C HIS A 282 -17.10 -8.59 1.08
N GLY A 283 -16.07 -9.14 0.44
CA GLY A 283 -16.01 -9.30 -1.02
C GLY A 283 -15.96 -8.01 -1.84
N THR A 284 -15.79 -6.85 -1.18
CA THR A 284 -15.75 -5.52 -1.84
C THR A 284 -14.50 -4.71 -1.48
N THR A 285 -13.50 -5.34 -0.84
CA THR A 285 -12.29 -4.67 -0.38
C THR A 285 -11.08 -5.17 -1.16
N THR A 286 -10.22 -4.25 -1.60
CA THR A 286 -8.92 -4.55 -2.21
C THR A 286 -7.80 -4.02 -1.33
N PHE A 287 -6.77 -4.84 -1.12
CA PHE A 287 -5.53 -4.48 -0.46
C PHE A 287 -4.42 -4.31 -1.49
N ILE A 288 -3.66 -3.22 -1.39
CA ILE A 288 -2.35 -3.04 -2.00
C ILE A 288 -1.35 -3.04 -0.86
N ILE A 289 -0.35 -3.92 -0.93
CA ILE A 289 0.62 -4.14 0.13
C ILE A 289 2.01 -3.91 -0.46
N THR A 290 2.84 -3.05 0.14
CA THR A 290 4.12 -2.67 -0.44
C THR A 290 5.12 -2.20 0.62
N THR A 291 6.25 -1.68 0.15
CA THR A 291 7.23 -0.90 0.93
C THR A 291 7.46 0.44 0.25
N ASP A 292 7.96 1.43 0.97
CA ASP A 292 8.25 2.78 0.46
C ASP A 292 9.62 2.87 -0.23
N HIS A 293 10.59 2.09 0.23
CA HIS A 293 11.92 1.87 -0.39
C HIS A 293 12.45 0.49 -0.02
N GLY A 294 13.53 0.07 -0.66
CA GLY A 294 14.33 -1.08 -0.27
C GLY A 294 15.53 -0.69 0.58
N ARG A 295 16.49 -1.60 0.68
CA ARG A 295 17.76 -1.41 1.38
C ARG A 295 18.89 -2.07 0.60
N GLY A 296 20.13 -1.77 0.97
CA GLY A 296 21.30 -2.46 0.45
C GLY A 296 21.26 -3.98 0.65
N SER A 297 22.12 -4.70 -0.04
CA SER A 297 22.10 -6.17 -0.10
C SER A 297 23.36 -6.86 0.43
N GLY A 298 24.36 -6.13 0.93
CA GLY A 298 25.58 -6.67 1.52
C GLY A 298 25.44 -7.06 2.98
N LEU A 299 26.53 -7.50 3.58
CA LEU A 299 26.59 -7.89 5.01
C LEU A 299 26.47 -6.69 5.97
N THR A 300 26.72 -5.49 5.47
CA THR A 300 26.63 -4.22 6.21
C THR A 300 25.56 -3.33 5.61
N GLU A 301 25.39 -3.36 4.30
CA GLU A 301 24.52 -2.49 3.52
C GLU A 301 23.02 -2.77 3.72
N TRP A 302 22.67 -3.95 4.22
CA TRP A 302 21.28 -4.28 4.56
C TRP A 302 20.67 -3.37 5.64
N LYS A 303 21.54 -2.66 6.41
CA LYS A 303 21.13 -1.73 7.46
C LYS A 303 20.76 -0.35 6.91
N GLU A 304 21.21 -0.05 5.70
CA GLU A 304 21.17 1.28 5.12
C GLU A 304 20.30 1.33 3.86
N HIS A 305 19.86 2.51 3.53
CA HIS A 305 19.12 2.83 2.32
C HIS A 305 19.47 4.25 1.85
N GLY A 306 18.94 4.66 0.70
CA GLY A 306 19.15 5.99 0.16
C GLY A 306 19.91 5.97 -1.16
N VAL A 307 20.29 7.16 -1.64
CA VAL A 307 20.87 7.36 -2.97
C VAL A 307 22.19 6.63 -3.21
N ASP A 308 22.99 6.48 -2.15
CA ASP A 308 24.31 5.85 -2.23
C ASP A 308 24.24 4.32 -2.02
N GLU A 309 23.10 3.81 -1.55
CA GLU A 309 22.91 2.39 -1.25
C GLU A 309 22.23 1.67 -2.41
N LYS A 310 23.04 0.97 -3.21
CA LYS A 310 22.55 0.20 -4.35
C LYS A 310 21.60 -0.92 -3.88
N GLY A 311 20.40 -0.94 -4.43
CA GLY A 311 19.35 -1.89 -4.09
C GLY A 311 18.20 -1.24 -3.35
N SER A 312 18.42 -0.05 -2.77
CA SER A 312 17.37 0.70 -2.06
C SER A 312 16.22 1.15 -2.98
N GLU A 313 16.49 1.21 -4.28
CA GLU A 313 15.45 1.49 -5.28
C GLU A 313 14.46 0.33 -5.49
N ASN A 314 14.80 -0.88 -5.06
CA ASN A 314 14.03 -2.09 -5.33
C ASN A 314 12.98 -2.35 -4.27
N ILE A 315 11.72 -2.38 -4.70
CA ILE A 315 10.55 -2.61 -3.87
C ILE A 315 9.79 -3.85 -4.32
N TRP A 316 8.66 -4.10 -3.70
CA TRP A 316 7.72 -5.16 -4.06
C TRP A 316 6.29 -4.65 -3.90
N ILE A 317 5.34 -5.23 -4.63
CA ILE A 317 3.92 -4.84 -4.55
C ILE A 317 3.07 -6.11 -4.57
N GLY A 318 2.23 -6.29 -3.54
CA GLY A 318 1.19 -7.31 -3.48
C GLY A 318 -0.19 -6.68 -3.69
N VAL A 319 -1.08 -7.35 -4.42
CA VAL A 319 -2.46 -6.89 -4.63
C VAL A 319 -3.42 -8.06 -4.39
N LEU A 320 -4.44 -7.85 -3.56
CA LEU A 320 -5.47 -8.84 -3.22
C LEU A 320 -6.84 -8.16 -3.20
N GLY A 321 -7.78 -8.65 -4.00
CA GLY A 321 -9.14 -8.12 -4.01
C GLY A 321 -10.02 -8.73 -5.08
N PRO A 322 -11.32 -8.40 -5.09
CA PRO A 322 -12.30 -9.03 -5.97
C PRO A 322 -12.13 -8.71 -7.46
N ASP A 323 -11.44 -7.61 -7.77
CA ASP A 323 -11.16 -7.18 -9.15
C ASP A 323 -9.71 -7.45 -9.57
N THR A 324 -8.98 -8.27 -8.80
CA THR A 324 -7.62 -8.69 -9.13
C THR A 324 -7.61 -10.15 -9.55
N ALA A 325 -7.11 -10.44 -10.76
CA ALA A 325 -6.96 -11.82 -11.21
C ALA A 325 -5.93 -12.58 -10.35
N PRO A 326 -6.19 -13.86 -10.00
CA PRO A 326 -5.30 -14.66 -9.15
C PRO A 326 -4.10 -15.20 -9.95
N LEU A 327 -3.20 -14.30 -10.37
CA LEU A 327 -2.04 -14.64 -11.21
C LEU A 327 -0.77 -14.93 -10.42
N GLY A 328 -0.84 -14.84 -9.08
CA GLY A 328 0.24 -15.25 -8.18
C GLY A 328 1.49 -14.39 -8.25
N GLU A 329 2.63 -14.99 -8.02
CA GLU A 329 3.94 -14.36 -8.21
C GLU A 329 4.15 -14.06 -9.69
N ARG A 330 4.26 -12.78 -10.02
CA ARG A 330 4.42 -12.33 -11.40
C ARG A 330 5.86 -12.52 -11.84
N THR A 331 6.04 -13.09 -13.01
CA THR A 331 7.35 -13.39 -13.61
C THR A 331 7.40 -12.90 -15.05
N HIS A 332 8.58 -12.45 -15.51
CA HIS A 332 8.79 -11.98 -16.89
C HIS A 332 7.74 -10.94 -17.33
N VAL A 333 7.47 -9.97 -16.44
CA VAL A 333 6.53 -8.87 -16.69
C VAL A 333 7.27 -7.55 -16.89
N ALA A 334 6.59 -6.60 -17.52
CA ALA A 334 7.11 -5.24 -17.62
C ALA A 334 7.39 -4.67 -16.22
N PRO A 335 8.45 -3.88 -16.04
CA PRO A 335 8.75 -3.23 -14.78
C PRO A 335 7.56 -2.39 -14.28
N VAL A 336 7.29 -2.47 -12.98
CA VAL A 336 6.33 -1.62 -12.28
C VAL A 336 7.07 -0.60 -11.43
N THR A 337 6.45 0.54 -11.18
CA THR A 337 7.05 1.61 -10.38
C THR A 337 6.13 2.01 -9.23
N GLN A 338 6.73 2.54 -8.18
CA GLN A 338 6.01 3.07 -7.03
C GLN A 338 5.03 4.19 -7.42
N ALA A 339 5.40 5.03 -8.39
CA ALA A 339 4.57 6.09 -8.93
C ALA A 339 3.22 5.59 -9.51
N GLN A 340 3.10 4.31 -9.86
CA GLN A 340 1.84 3.75 -10.38
C GLN A 340 0.79 3.48 -9.28
N ILE A 341 1.20 3.50 -8.00
CA ILE A 341 0.33 3.14 -6.87
C ILE A 341 -0.85 4.10 -6.73
N ALA A 342 -0.62 5.43 -6.79
CA ALA A 342 -1.70 6.41 -6.65
C ALA A 342 -2.83 6.18 -7.66
N ALA A 343 -2.49 6.07 -8.94
CA ALA A 343 -3.47 5.81 -9.99
C ALA A 343 -4.13 4.43 -9.86
N THR A 344 -3.41 3.42 -9.33
CA THR A 344 -3.96 2.09 -9.06
C THR A 344 -4.99 2.13 -7.93
N VAL A 345 -4.70 2.85 -6.83
CA VAL A 345 -5.65 3.09 -5.73
C VAL A 345 -6.95 3.70 -6.25
N ALA A 346 -6.84 4.77 -7.04
CA ALA A 346 -8.00 5.47 -7.60
C ALA A 346 -8.79 4.57 -8.57
N ALA A 347 -8.10 3.85 -9.46
CA ALA A 347 -8.72 3.00 -10.46
C ALA A 347 -9.55 1.85 -9.85
N PHE A 348 -9.11 1.25 -8.73
CA PHE A 348 -9.88 0.23 -8.02
C PHE A 348 -11.23 0.75 -7.52
N VAL A 349 -11.31 2.02 -7.15
CA VAL A 349 -12.57 2.65 -6.70
C VAL A 349 -13.26 3.46 -7.81
N GLY A 350 -12.94 3.17 -9.08
CA GLY A 350 -13.63 3.72 -10.25
C GLY A 350 -13.30 5.18 -10.57
N LYS A 351 -12.14 5.69 -10.14
CA LYS A 351 -11.69 7.06 -10.41
C LYS A 351 -10.45 7.11 -11.29
N ASP A 352 -10.36 8.10 -12.16
CA ASP A 352 -9.21 8.33 -13.04
C ASP A 352 -8.31 9.44 -12.47
N TYR A 353 -7.31 9.03 -11.69
CA TYR A 353 -6.35 9.96 -11.09
C TYR A 353 -5.37 10.51 -12.14
N SER A 354 -5.02 9.74 -13.16
CA SER A 354 -4.10 10.17 -14.21
C SER A 354 -4.68 11.29 -15.09
N HIS A 355 -6.00 11.33 -15.23
CA HIS A 355 -6.69 12.45 -15.89
C HIS A 355 -6.60 13.74 -15.05
N GLU A 356 -6.80 13.65 -13.74
CA GLU A 356 -6.71 14.80 -12.82
C GLU A 356 -5.28 15.29 -12.67
N VAL A 357 -4.32 14.36 -12.58
CA VAL A 357 -2.90 14.64 -12.39
C VAL A 357 -2.11 14.07 -13.58
N PRO A 358 -1.98 14.82 -14.71
CA PRO A 358 -1.39 14.30 -15.95
C PRO A 358 0.08 13.85 -15.84
N LYS A 359 0.80 14.26 -14.80
CA LYS A 359 2.17 13.80 -14.50
C LYS A 359 2.23 12.51 -13.69
N ALA A 360 1.09 12.05 -13.15
CA ALA A 360 1.04 10.78 -12.45
C ALA A 360 1.21 9.60 -13.41
N ALA A 361 1.94 8.59 -12.98
CA ALA A 361 2.06 7.35 -13.73
C ALA A 361 0.69 6.65 -13.85
N PRO A 362 0.44 5.91 -14.94
CA PRO A 362 -0.80 5.15 -15.12
C PRO A 362 -0.88 4.00 -14.10
N PRO A 363 -2.07 3.43 -13.86
CA PRO A 363 -2.24 2.26 -12.98
C PRO A 363 -1.33 1.10 -13.38
N VAL A 364 -0.95 0.27 -12.42
CA VAL A 364 -0.18 -0.96 -12.68
C VAL A 364 -0.96 -1.86 -13.66
N ALA A 365 -0.31 -2.18 -14.76
CA ALA A 365 -0.95 -2.96 -15.82
C ALA A 365 -1.27 -4.40 -15.34
N GLY A 366 -2.49 -4.85 -15.62
CA GLY A 366 -2.92 -6.23 -15.36
C GLY A 366 -3.26 -6.54 -13.90
N VAL A 367 -3.28 -5.56 -12.99
CA VAL A 367 -3.79 -5.77 -11.63
C VAL A 367 -5.30 -5.63 -11.56
N LEU A 368 -5.88 -4.76 -12.38
CA LEU A 368 -7.34 -4.61 -12.49
C LEU A 368 -7.87 -5.57 -13.55
N ASN A 369 -8.74 -6.46 -13.15
CA ASN A 369 -9.47 -7.37 -14.01
C ASN A 369 -10.90 -6.84 -14.26
N ILE A 370 -10.99 -5.55 -14.58
CA ILE A 370 -12.23 -4.94 -15.05
C ILE A 370 -12.21 -5.00 -16.57
N PRO A 371 -13.24 -5.57 -17.25
CA PRO A 371 -13.30 -5.55 -18.70
C PRO A 371 -13.19 -4.10 -19.20
N ARG A 372 -12.14 -3.79 -19.95
CA ARG A 372 -12.05 -2.53 -20.68
C ARG A 372 -12.95 -2.67 -21.91
N GLU A 373 -13.89 -1.77 -22.10
CA GLU A 373 -14.66 -1.63 -23.32
C GLU A 373 -13.77 -1.19 -24.50
#